data_22cc678eec136f8655f317c7979bf0c2
#
_entry.id   22cc678eec136f8655f317c7979bf0c2
#
_cell.length_a   1.000
_cell.length_b   1.000
_cell.length_c   1.000
_cell.angle_alpha   90.00
_cell.angle_beta   90.00
_cell.angle_gamma   90.00
#
_symmetry.space_group_name_H-M   'P 1'
#
loop_
_entity.id
_entity.type
_entity.pdbx_description
1 polymer ?
#
loop_
_entity_poly.entity_id
_entity_poly.type
_entity_poly.pdbx_seq_one_letter_code
_entity_poly.pdbx_strand_id
1 'polypeptide(L)'
;MLDEDIGGPVLRHSFNDEKAYNHIMELTTLEDMQGSDRVTQAYCFFKQNADPQKLNFDTICNRIVFVGIDLNYDEDEQQIFDTINSLGVRLTTAELLKNYFFGREDIEAYKKDWLEIFEKDEETRDYWDQEITTGRFRRTYIDLFFYAFLMIIIQDAAYKVSTEDKNQYSKLDRLFDSYKAFIKKYRHGDKSAIIKEIREYAITFRSAISEKPLQEELPAEAGISRINAIMFALDTVTLVPYVLYLEKNVADLSVRNEMYAFLETYLMRRLVTRQTTKNYNHLFTERLILNQVRTKEDLAQAILDKDASVNRMPTDEEVSEAFHTSVLTNRYAAGVLYLIESKIRNRSRYATQLLGISKYSLEHLMPKKWRNNWIFEGDNVLVAKRDREILTLGNLAIITQALNASIRDADWETKKVGKGNLGGLKKYAEGIETLSEYLDEPVWNEELIYKRADYLAQNALTVWPV
;
A
#
# COMPACT_ATOMS: atom_id res chain seq x y z
N MET A 1 -37.73 -22.91 6.17
CA MET A 1 -38.11 -24.19 5.54
C MET A 1 -37.13 -25.24 6.04
N LEU A 2 -37.66 -26.17 6.81
CA LEU A 2 -36.93 -27.36 7.22
C LEU A 2 -37.34 -28.48 6.25
N ASP A 3 -36.37 -29.23 5.78
CA ASP A 3 -36.61 -30.41 4.95
C ASP A 3 -36.81 -31.60 5.89
N GLU A 4 -37.97 -32.22 5.80
CA GLU A 4 -38.35 -33.37 6.68
C GLU A 4 -37.47 -34.60 6.36
N ASP A 5 -36.96 -34.73 5.13
CA ASP A 5 -36.12 -35.86 4.73
C ASP A 5 -34.64 -35.66 5.13
N ILE A 6 -34.18 -34.40 5.26
CA ILE A 6 -32.80 -34.06 5.62
C ILE A 6 -32.68 -33.76 7.12
N GLY A 7 -33.78 -33.48 7.81
CA GLY A 7 -33.81 -33.17 9.24
C GLY A 7 -33.14 -31.85 9.60
N GLY A 8 -33.15 -30.87 8.68
CA GLY A 8 -32.51 -29.59 8.90
C GLY A 8 -32.93 -28.52 7.88
N PRO A 9 -32.32 -27.33 7.89
CA PRO A 9 -32.63 -26.29 6.92
C PRO A 9 -32.33 -26.71 5.48
N VAL A 10 -33.24 -26.41 4.56
CA VAL A 10 -33.09 -26.69 3.12
C VAL A 10 -31.87 -25.97 2.54
N LEU A 11 -31.65 -24.74 2.99
CA LEU A 11 -30.48 -23.98 2.62
C LEU A 11 -29.43 -24.03 3.72
N ARG A 12 -28.17 -24.26 3.35
CA ARG A 12 -27.02 -24.18 4.26
C ARG A 12 -26.30 -22.89 4.06
N HIS A 13 -25.87 -22.28 5.16
CA HIS A 13 -25.09 -21.05 5.14
C HIS A 13 -23.58 -21.35 5.06
N SER A 14 -22.77 -20.28 4.89
CA SER A 14 -21.31 -20.38 4.94
C SER A 14 -20.84 -20.96 6.28
N PHE A 15 -19.68 -21.58 6.32
CA PHE A 15 -19.12 -22.21 7.52
C PHE A 15 -19.12 -21.29 8.75
N ASN A 16 -18.79 -20.01 8.57
CA ASN A 16 -18.72 -19.04 9.67
C ASN A 16 -20.10 -18.67 10.23
N ASP A 17 -21.13 -18.67 9.40
CA ASP A 17 -22.47 -18.22 9.74
C ASP A 17 -23.46 -19.38 9.95
N GLU A 18 -23.08 -20.62 9.61
CA GLU A 18 -23.93 -21.80 9.63
C GLU A 18 -24.56 -22.02 11.01
N LYS A 19 -23.77 -21.85 12.07
CA LYS A 19 -24.25 -22.04 13.45
C LYS A 19 -25.34 -21.04 13.82
N ALA A 20 -25.12 -19.76 13.52
CA ALA A 20 -26.10 -18.70 13.79
C ALA A 20 -27.35 -18.88 12.92
N TYR A 21 -27.14 -19.22 11.64
CA TYR A 21 -28.22 -19.47 10.70
C TYR A 21 -29.11 -20.65 11.14
N ASN A 22 -28.52 -21.80 11.47
CA ASN A 22 -29.27 -22.98 11.92
C ASN A 22 -30.03 -22.67 13.20
N HIS A 23 -29.40 -22.00 14.16
CA HIS A 23 -30.08 -21.60 15.40
C HIS A 23 -31.30 -20.70 15.13
N ILE A 24 -31.17 -19.70 14.25
CA ILE A 24 -32.31 -18.83 13.89
C ILE A 24 -33.40 -19.60 13.15
N MET A 25 -33.03 -20.52 12.26
CA MET A 25 -34.02 -21.35 11.52
C MET A 25 -34.79 -22.36 12.38
N GLU A 26 -34.24 -22.75 13.53
CA GLU A 26 -34.85 -23.62 14.51
C GLU A 26 -35.75 -22.89 15.50
N LEU A 27 -35.73 -21.56 15.55
CA LEU A 27 -36.58 -20.78 16.44
C LEU A 27 -38.06 -20.99 16.14
N THR A 28 -38.82 -21.34 17.14
CA THR A 28 -40.29 -21.44 17.06
C THR A 28 -40.98 -20.16 17.47
N THR A 29 -40.28 -19.28 18.18
CA THR A 29 -40.77 -17.97 18.64
C THR A 29 -39.67 -16.94 18.45
N LEU A 30 -40.07 -15.65 18.37
CA LEU A 30 -39.09 -14.55 18.25
C LEU A 30 -38.38 -14.35 19.60
N GLU A 31 -37.10 -14.67 19.65
CA GLU A 31 -36.26 -14.50 20.83
C GLU A 31 -35.37 -13.24 20.71
N ASP A 32 -34.90 -12.72 21.86
CA ASP A 32 -33.88 -11.67 21.89
C ASP A 32 -32.51 -12.34 21.76
N MET A 33 -31.81 -11.96 20.69
CA MET A 33 -30.48 -12.49 20.39
C MET A 33 -29.44 -11.41 20.44
N GLN A 34 -28.23 -11.78 20.81
CA GLN A 34 -27.05 -10.93 20.76
C GLN A 34 -25.94 -11.67 20.02
N GLY A 35 -25.33 -11.04 19.05
CA GLY A 35 -24.22 -11.58 18.30
C GLY A 35 -23.61 -10.54 17.36
N SER A 36 -22.33 -10.69 17.08
CA SER A 36 -21.61 -9.83 16.14
C SER A 36 -21.63 -10.37 14.70
N ASP A 37 -22.13 -11.61 14.50
CA ASP A 37 -22.25 -12.20 13.18
C ASP A 37 -23.39 -11.53 12.38
N ARG A 38 -23.22 -11.51 11.05
CA ARG A 38 -24.15 -10.83 10.14
C ARG A 38 -25.55 -11.43 10.13
N VAL A 39 -25.67 -12.73 10.37
CA VAL A 39 -26.97 -13.43 10.37
C VAL A 39 -27.78 -13.04 11.59
N THR A 40 -27.15 -13.02 12.78
CA THR A 40 -27.80 -12.54 14.01
C THR A 40 -28.15 -11.06 13.91
N GLN A 41 -27.28 -10.23 13.36
CA GLN A 41 -27.56 -8.81 13.15
C GLN A 41 -28.75 -8.60 12.19
N ALA A 42 -28.81 -9.35 11.09
CA ALA A 42 -29.93 -9.30 10.15
C ALA A 42 -31.25 -9.72 10.83
N TYR A 43 -31.21 -10.80 11.60
CA TYR A 43 -32.39 -11.25 12.38
C TYR A 43 -32.86 -10.15 13.35
N CYS A 44 -31.95 -9.56 14.12
CA CYS A 44 -32.29 -8.47 15.05
C CYS A 44 -32.87 -7.28 14.32
N PHE A 45 -32.27 -6.89 13.17
CA PHE A 45 -32.77 -5.80 12.34
C PHE A 45 -34.20 -6.07 11.87
N PHE A 46 -34.47 -7.24 11.30
CA PHE A 46 -35.82 -7.57 10.83
C PHE A 46 -36.82 -7.70 11.99
N LYS A 47 -36.42 -8.29 13.12
CA LYS A 47 -37.27 -8.36 14.33
C LYS A 47 -37.70 -6.96 14.81
N GLN A 48 -36.81 -5.98 14.76
CA GLN A 48 -37.08 -4.60 15.20
C GLN A 48 -37.86 -3.74 14.19
N ASN A 49 -37.64 -3.97 12.89
CA ASN A 49 -38.13 -3.07 11.85
C ASN A 49 -39.21 -3.66 10.95
N ALA A 50 -39.42 -4.99 10.93
CA ALA A 50 -40.46 -5.59 10.15
C ALA A 50 -41.81 -5.57 10.93
N ASP A 51 -42.86 -5.08 10.29
CA ASP A 51 -44.20 -5.09 10.82
C ASP A 51 -44.98 -6.31 10.24
N PRO A 52 -45.22 -7.36 11.01
CA PRO A 52 -45.87 -8.58 10.51
C PRO A 52 -47.24 -8.30 9.87
N GLN A 53 -47.94 -7.25 10.28
CA GLN A 53 -49.24 -6.89 9.71
C GLN A 53 -49.16 -6.31 8.30
N LYS A 54 -47.98 -5.77 7.92
CA LYS A 54 -47.71 -5.24 6.59
C LYS A 54 -47.06 -6.26 5.66
N LEU A 55 -46.58 -7.38 6.21
CA LEU A 55 -45.95 -8.44 5.41
C LEU A 55 -47.03 -9.33 4.81
N ASN A 56 -47.01 -9.43 3.48
CA ASN A 56 -47.84 -10.38 2.77
C ASN A 56 -46.98 -11.52 2.22
N PHE A 57 -47.12 -12.70 2.77
CA PHE A 57 -46.32 -13.86 2.42
C PHE A 57 -46.47 -14.25 0.96
N ASP A 58 -47.65 -14.18 0.39
CA ASP A 58 -47.90 -14.50 -1.01
C ASP A 58 -47.18 -13.46 -1.92
N THR A 59 -47.17 -12.19 -1.52
CA THR A 59 -46.41 -11.17 -2.23
C THR A 59 -44.92 -11.44 -2.20
N ILE A 60 -44.38 -11.82 -1.06
CA ILE A 60 -42.93 -12.18 -0.91
C ILE A 60 -42.61 -13.34 -1.83
N CYS A 61 -43.40 -14.45 -1.76
CA CYS A 61 -43.18 -15.65 -2.56
C CYS A 61 -43.32 -15.42 -4.08
N ASN A 62 -44.22 -14.53 -4.50
CA ASN A 62 -44.49 -14.28 -5.93
C ASN A 62 -43.74 -13.10 -6.53
N ARG A 63 -43.15 -12.19 -5.72
CA ARG A 63 -42.43 -11.01 -6.19
C ARG A 63 -40.92 -11.08 -6.02
N ILE A 64 -40.45 -11.89 -5.09
CA ILE A 64 -39.01 -12.18 -4.94
C ILE A 64 -38.75 -13.47 -5.75
N VAL A 65 -38.12 -13.27 -6.90
CA VAL A 65 -37.81 -14.38 -7.83
C VAL A 65 -36.36 -14.80 -7.66
N PHE A 66 -36.15 -16.09 -7.46
CA PHE A 66 -34.82 -16.71 -7.48
C PHE A 66 -34.65 -17.45 -8.80
N VAL A 67 -33.49 -17.31 -9.41
CA VAL A 67 -33.10 -18.10 -10.58
C VAL A 67 -32.21 -19.24 -10.08
N GLY A 68 -32.71 -20.47 -10.13
CA GLY A 68 -31.91 -21.68 -9.90
C GLY A 68 -31.22 -22.09 -11.20
N ILE A 69 -29.93 -22.36 -11.12
CA ILE A 69 -29.15 -22.90 -12.25
C ILE A 69 -28.60 -24.24 -11.79
N ASP A 70 -29.11 -25.32 -12.36
CA ASP A 70 -28.60 -26.67 -12.11
C ASP A 70 -27.39 -26.92 -13.03
N LEU A 71 -26.28 -27.28 -12.43
CA LEU A 71 -25.03 -27.55 -13.14
C LEU A 71 -24.87 -29.06 -13.37
N ASN A 72 -24.40 -29.45 -14.55
CA ASN A 72 -24.05 -30.82 -14.82
C ASN A 72 -22.67 -31.15 -14.20
N TYR A 73 -22.42 -32.44 -13.98
CA TYR A 73 -21.21 -32.92 -13.31
C TYR A 73 -19.90 -32.61 -14.03
N ASP A 74 -19.97 -32.31 -15.32
CA ASP A 74 -18.85 -32.00 -16.23
C ASP A 74 -18.69 -30.51 -16.50
N GLU A 75 -19.59 -29.65 -15.99
CA GLU A 75 -19.50 -28.20 -16.12
C GLU A 75 -18.52 -27.62 -15.10
N ASP A 76 -17.68 -26.69 -15.54
CA ASP A 76 -16.78 -25.95 -14.66
C ASP A 76 -17.60 -24.95 -13.81
N GLU A 77 -18.01 -25.39 -12.61
CA GLU A 77 -18.76 -24.59 -11.65
C GLU A 77 -18.13 -23.22 -11.41
N GLN A 78 -16.79 -23.17 -11.45
CA GLN A 78 -16.04 -21.98 -11.24
C GLN A 78 -16.19 -20.99 -12.40
N GLN A 79 -16.17 -21.46 -13.65
CA GLN A 79 -16.32 -20.61 -14.83
C GLN A 79 -17.72 -20.01 -14.91
N ILE A 80 -18.75 -20.78 -14.55
CA ILE A 80 -20.13 -20.32 -14.50
C ILE A 80 -20.29 -19.28 -13.39
N PHE A 81 -19.74 -19.57 -12.22
CA PHE A 81 -19.75 -18.67 -11.08
C PHE A 81 -19.04 -17.34 -11.38
N ASP A 82 -17.88 -17.37 -12.02
CA ASP A 82 -17.15 -16.19 -12.48
C ASP A 82 -17.96 -15.36 -13.49
N THR A 83 -18.68 -16.05 -14.39
CA THR A 83 -19.52 -15.40 -15.39
C THR A 83 -20.71 -14.69 -14.75
N ILE A 84 -21.40 -15.34 -13.81
CA ILE A 84 -22.53 -14.76 -13.09
C ILE A 84 -22.09 -13.59 -12.20
N ASN A 85 -20.96 -13.70 -11.51
CA ASN A 85 -20.41 -12.65 -10.68
C ASN A 85 -19.86 -11.45 -11.47
N SER A 86 -19.55 -11.63 -12.74
CA SER A 86 -19.14 -10.52 -13.62
C SER A 86 -20.25 -9.46 -13.79
N LEU A 87 -21.50 -9.85 -13.54
CA LEU A 87 -22.71 -9.02 -13.64
C LEU A 87 -23.15 -8.42 -12.30
N GLY A 88 -22.53 -8.84 -11.17
CA GLY A 88 -22.87 -8.41 -9.81
C GLY A 88 -21.66 -7.89 -9.02
N VAL A 89 -21.67 -8.10 -7.70
CA VAL A 89 -20.49 -7.85 -6.85
C VAL A 89 -19.48 -8.97 -7.12
N ARG A 90 -18.36 -8.61 -7.76
CA ARG A 90 -17.31 -9.58 -8.10
C ARG A 90 -16.70 -10.13 -6.82
N LEU A 91 -16.52 -11.45 -6.77
CA LEU A 91 -15.68 -12.06 -5.75
C LEU A 91 -14.24 -11.55 -5.88
N THR A 92 -13.61 -11.38 -4.75
CA THR A 92 -12.18 -11.07 -4.69
C THR A 92 -11.36 -12.26 -5.17
N THR A 93 -10.14 -12.02 -5.62
CA THR A 93 -9.20 -13.10 -5.98
C THR A 93 -9.02 -14.08 -4.82
N ALA A 94 -8.97 -13.56 -3.59
CA ALA A 94 -8.83 -14.38 -2.38
C ALA A 94 -10.01 -15.34 -2.17
N GLU A 95 -11.25 -14.87 -2.36
CA GLU A 95 -12.45 -15.73 -2.26
C GLU A 95 -12.46 -16.83 -3.33
N LEU A 96 -12.07 -16.48 -4.56
CA LEU A 96 -11.94 -17.47 -5.63
C LEU A 96 -10.86 -18.51 -5.32
N LEU A 97 -9.70 -18.09 -4.82
CA LEU A 97 -8.62 -19.00 -4.42
C LEU A 97 -9.03 -19.89 -3.24
N LYS A 98 -9.73 -19.33 -2.24
CA LYS A 98 -10.26 -20.10 -1.13
C LYS A 98 -11.13 -21.24 -1.61
N ASN A 99 -12.11 -20.94 -2.47
CA ASN A 99 -13.02 -21.95 -3.01
C ASN A 99 -12.30 -22.98 -3.92
N TYR A 100 -11.26 -22.54 -4.62
CA TYR A 100 -10.44 -23.45 -5.43
C TYR A 100 -9.59 -24.41 -4.59
N PHE A 101 -9.06 -23.92 -3.45
CA PHE A 101 -8.20 -24.73 -2.60
C PHE A 101 -8.98 -25.71 -1.73
N PHE A 102 -10.14 -25.33 -1.22
CA PHE A 102 -10.87 -26.08 -0.20
C PHE A 102 -12.27 -26.48 -0.66
N GLY A 103 -12.50 -27.78 -0.75
CA GLY A 103 -13.82 -28.36 -0.91
C GLY A 103 -14.50 -28.65 0.44
N ARG A 104 -15.69 -29.25 0.39
CA ARG A 104 -16.44 -29.61 1.61
C ARG A 104 -15.71 -30.61 2.52
N GLU A 105 -14.86 -31.44 1.94
CA GLU A 105 -14.09 -32.46 2.67
C GLU A 105 -12.84 -31.89 3.33
N ASP A 106 -12.43 -30.67 2.98
CA ASP A 106 -11.16 -30.05 3.39
C ASP A 106 -11.32 -29.13 4.62
N ILE A 107 -12.39 -29.26 5.41
CA ILE A 107 -12.72 -28.34 6.52
C ILE A 107 -11.57 -28.16 7.51
N GLU A 108 -10.87 -29.24 7.89
CA GLU A 108 -9.76 -29.15 8.84
C GLU A 108 -8.52 -28.45 8.23
N ALA A 109 -8.25 -28.68 6.96
CA ALA A 109 -7.21 -27.97 6.22
C ALA A 109 -7.58 -26.49 6.06
N TYR A 110 -8.84 -26.18 5.73
CA TYR A 110 -9.36 -24.81 5.67
C TYR A 110 -9.18 -24.07 7.01
N LYS A 111 -9.59 -24.67 8.13
CA LYS A 111 -9.43 -24.06 9.46
C LYS A 111 -7.98 -23.73 9.77
N LYS A 112 -7.08 -24.66 9.52
CA LYS A 112 -5.67 -24.55 9.86
C LYS A 112 -4.90 -23.61 8.93
N ASP A 113 -5.10 -23.73 7.63
CA ASP A 113 -4.22 -23.15 6.62
C ASP A 113 -4.80 -21.91 5.95
N TRP A 114 -6.11 -21.63 6.18
CA TRP A 114 -6.78 -20.42 5.69
C TRP A 114 -7.43 -19.60 6.80
N LEU A 115 -8.40 -20.17 7.52
CA LEU A 115 -9.18 -19.45 8.52
C LEU A 115 -8.27 -18.81 9.58
N GLU A 116 -7.33 -19.55 10.13
CA GLU A 116 -6.39 -19.07 11.15
C GLU A 116 -5.51 -17.91 10.65
N ILE A 117 -5.21 -17.86 9.36
CA ILE A 117 -4.30 -16.88 8.76
C ILE A 117 -5.02 -15.63 8.25
N PHE A 118 -6.18 -15.81 7.62
CA PHE A 118 -6.87 -14.75 6.89
C PHE A 118 -8.19 -14.29 7.53
N GLU A 119 -8.85 -15.12 8.33
CA GLU A 119 -10.21 -14.88 8.77
C GLU A 119 -10.44 -15.14 10.28
N LYS A 120 -9.39 -15.36 11.07
CA LYS A 120 -9.45 -15.78 12.47
C LYS A 120 -10.34 -14.91 13.35
N ASP A 121 -10.16 -13.61 13.26
CA ASP A 121 -10.87 -12.59 14.04
C ASP A 121 -11.05 -11.31 13.21
N GLU A 122 -11.75 -10.33 13.78
CA GLU A 122 -12.03 -9.06 13.10
C GLU A 122 -10.74 -8.29 12.75
N GLU A 123 -9.79 -8.21 13.68
CA GLU A 123 -8.49 -7.55 13.44
C GLU A 123 -7.73 -8.18 12.26
N THR A 124 -7.77 -9.51 12.16
CA THR A 124 -7.12 -10.24 11.08
C THR A 124 -7.81 -9.96 9.75
N ARG A 125 -9.15 -9.97 9.73
CA ARG A 125 -9.91 -9.62 8.51
C ARG A 125 -9.68 -8.18 8.09
N ASP A 126 -9.77 -7.22 9.02
CA ASP A 126 -9.53 -5.81 8.75
C ASP A 126 -8.15 -5.55 8.15
N TYR A 127 -7.12 -6.26 8.63
CA TYR A 127 -5.79 -6.15 8.04
C TYR A 127 -5.77 -6.64 6.59
N TRP A 128 -6.33 -7.81 6.29
CA TRP A 128 -6.29 -8.39 4.95
C TRP A 128 -7.23 -7.68 3.96
N ASP A 129 -8.33 -7.14 4.45
CA ASP A 129 -9.32 -6.39 3.68
C ASP A 129 -8.93 -4.90 3.51
N GLN A 130 -7.85 -4.45 4.18
CA GLN A 130 -7.37 -3.07 4.03
C GLN A 130 -7.09 -2.77 2.56
N GLU A 131 -7.76 -1.73 2.04
CA GLU A 131 -7.59 -1.29 0.65
C GLU A 131 -6.40 -0.35 0.49
N ILE A 132 -5.59 -0.60 -0.52
CA ILE A 132 -4.53 0.30 -0.98
C ILE A 132 -4.81 0.75 -2.41
N THR A 133 -4.41 1.97 -2.72
CA THR A 133 -4.46 2.48 -4.09
C THR A 133 -3.09 2.34 -4.73
N THR A 134 -2.98 1.53 -5.77
CA THR A 134 -1.77 1.31 -6.55
C THR A 134 -1.97 1.89 -7.96
N GLY A 135 -1.45 3.09 -8.19
CA GLY A 135 -1.70 3.79 -9.44
C GLY A 135 -3.20 4.08 -9.62
N ARG A 136 -3.86 3.40 -10.57
CA ARG A 136 -5.29 3.55 -10.85
C ARG A 136 -6.17 2.45 -10.25
N PHE A 137 -5.58 1.46 -9.61
CA PHE A 137 -6.29 0.29 -9.10
C PHE A 137 -6.35 0.32 -7.57
N ARG A 138 -7.53 -0.04 -7.04
CA ARG A 138 -7.68 -0.37 -5.63
C ARG A 138 -7.50 -1.87 -5.46
N ARG A 139 -6.81 -2.25 -4.40
CA ARG A 139 -6.54 -3.64 -4.04
C ARG A 139 -6.56 -3.80 -2.54
N THR A 140 -6.94 -4.98 -2.11
CA THR A 140 -6.79 -5.38 -0.72
C THR A 140 -5.36 -5.89 -0.45
N TYR A 141 -4.96 -5.90 0.82
CA TYR A 141 -3.69 -6.49 1.22
C TYR A 141 -3.62 -7.97 0.87
N ILE A 142 -4.73 -8.69 0.95
CA ILE A 142 -4.76 -10.10 0.57
C ILE A 142 -4.48 -10.29 -0.93
N ASP A 143 -5.02 -9.45 -1.80
CA ASP A 143 -4.74 -9.50 -3.25
C ASP A 143 -3.29 -9.11 -3.55
N LEU A 144 -2.75 -8.12 -2.82
CA LEU A 144 -1.34 -7.74 -2.92
C LEU A 144 -0.42 -8.88 -2.49
N PHE A 145 -0.76 -9.55 -1.41
CA PHE A 145 -0.04 -10.73 -0.92
C PHE A 145 -0.05 -11.87 -1.95
N PHE A 146 -1.22 -12.24 -2.46
CA PHE A 146 -1.30 -13.33 -3.45
C PHE A 146 -0.54 -13.00 -4.73
N TYR A 147 -0.58 -11.74 -5.16
CA TYR A 147 0.26 -11.32 -6.27
C TYR A 147 1.76 -11.46 -5.96
N ALA A 148 2.19 -10.93 -4.82
CA ALA A 148 3.59 -10.99 -4.41
C ALA A 148 4.10 -12.42 -4.28
N PHE A 149 3.32 -13.29 -3.66
CA PHE A 149 3.65 -14.70 -3.52
C PHE A 149 3.76 -15.40 -4.88
N LEU A 150 2.80 -15.19 -5.78
CA LEU A 150 2.88 -15.77 -7.14
C LEU A 150 4.15 -15.30 -7.86
N MET A 151 4.47 -14.00 -7.78
CA MET A 151 5.69 -13.46 -8.41
C MET A 151 6.96 -14.12 -7.87
N ILE A 152 6.99 -14.49 -6.58
CA ILE A 152 8.13 -15.17 -5.97
C ILE A 152 8.24 -16.60 -6.49
N ILE A 153 7.16 -17.38 -6.39
CA ILE A 153 7.23 -18.81 -6.69
C ILE A 153 7.45 -19.12 -8.18
N ILE A 154 6.96 -18.29 -9.09
CA ILE A 154 7.21 -18.50 -10.53
C ILE A 154 8.67 -18.22 -10.91
N GLN A 155 9.47 -17.55 -10.06
CA GLN A 155 10.89 -17.36 -10.26
C GLN A 155 11.73 -18.50 -9.68
N ASP A 156 11.16 -19.38 -8.86
CA ASP A 156 11.88 -20.50 -8.30
C ASP A 156 12.34 -21.47 -9.40
N ALA A 157 13.67 -21.69 -9.46
CA ALA A 157 14.31 -22.54 -10.45
C ALA A 157 13.82 -24.01 -10.38
N ALA A 158 13.29 -24.45 -9.24
CA ALA A 158 12.76 -25.80 -9.06
C ALA A 158 11.59 -26.09 -10.02
N TYR A 159 10.77 -25.09 -10.32
CA TYR A 159 9.59 -25.26 -11.19
C TYR A 159 9.88 -25.09 -12.68
N LYS A 160 11.00 -24.48 -13.06
CA LYS A 160 11.39 -24.25 -14.46
C LYS A 160 10.28 -23.60 -15.29
N VAL A 161 9.61 -22.60 -14.69
CA VAL A 161 8.52 -21.87 -15.36
C VAL A 161 9.05 -21.18 -16.61
N SER A 162 8.38 -21.36 -17.74
CA SER A 162 8.78 -20.74 -19.03
C SER A 162 8.64 -19.22 -18.98
N THR A 163 9.45 -18.50 -19.75
CA THR A 163 9.35 -17.03 -19.85
C THR A 163 7.97 -16.57 -20.32
N GLU A 164 7.37 -17.32 -21.25
CA GLU A 164 6.02 -17.04 -21.74
C GLU A 164 4.98 -17.13 -20.62
N ASP A 165 5.01 -18.19 -19.82
CA ASP A 165 4.11 -18.36 -18.69
C ASP A 165 4.35 -17.30 -17.59
N LYS A 166 5.63 -16.97 -17.28
CA LYS A 166 5.95 -15.88 -16.35
C LYS A 166 5.33 -14.57 -16.77
N ASN A 167 5.45 -14.22 -18.06
CA ASN A 167 4.83 -13.02 -18.62
C ASN A 167 3.29 -13.07 -18.60
N GLN A 168 2.71 -14.24 -18.73
CA GLN A 168 1.26 -14.42 -18.62
C GLN A 168 0.80 -14.30 -17.16
N TYR A 169 1.50 -14.96 -16.22
CA TYR A 169 1.13 -14.99 -14.81
C TYR A 169 1.38 -13.67 -14.10
N SER A 170 2.23 -12.81 -14.62
CA SER A 170 2.46 -11.46 -14.06
C SER A 170 1.30 -10.48 -14.30
N LYS A 171 0.30 -10.86 -15.09
CA LYS A 171 -0.88 -10.03 -15.36
C LYS A 171 -1.84 -10.07 -14.18
N LEU A 172 -2.04 -8.93 -13.59
CA LEU A 172 -2.80 -8.74 -12.36
C LEU A 172 -4.31 -9.00 -12.48
N ASP A 173 -4.88 -8.74 -13.64
CA ASP A 173 -6.29 -8.94 -13.97
C ASP A 173 -6.70 -10.42 -14.11
N ARG A 174 -5.70 -11.32 -14.09
CA ARG A 174 -5.88 -12.77 -14.23
C ARG A 174 -5.22 -13.57 -13.12
N LEU A 175 -5.10 -12.99 -11.94
CA LEU A 175 -4.35 -13.59 -10.84
C LEU A 175 -4.88 -14.99 -10.47
N PHE A 176 -6.20 -15.14 -10.40
CA PHE A 176 -6.83 -16.43 -10.11
C PHE A 176 -6.52 -17.49 -11.18
N ASP A 177 -6.71 -17.15 -12.48
CA ASP A 177 -6.39 -18.07 -13.59
C ASP A 177 -4.91 -18.43 -13.60
N SER A 178 -4.04 -17.48 -13.27
CA SER A 178 -2.59 -17.70 -13.19
C SER A 178 -2.23 -18.73 -12.10
N TYR A 179 -2.87 -18.67 -10.94
CA TYR A 179 -2.72 -19.69 -9.90
C TYR A 179 -3.18 -21.08 -10.37
N LYS A 180 -4.38 -21.18 -10.96
CA LYS A 180 -4.90 -22.45 -11.50
C LYS A 180 -3.94 -23.04 -12.54
N ALA A 181 -3.48 -22.23 -13.48
CA ALA A 181 -2.57 -22.66 -14.55
C ALA A 181 -1.21 -23.08 -13.97
N PHE A 182 -0.63 -22.30 -13.06
CA PHE A 182 0.63 -22.65 -12.41
C PHE A 182 0.53 -23.95 -11.62
N ILE A 183 -0.49 -24.13 -10.81
CA ILE A 183 -0.69 -25.34 -10.00
C ILE A 183 -0.88 -26.56 -10.91
N LYS A 184 -1.72 -26.44 -11.93
CA LYS A 184 -1.96 -27.54 -12.87
C LYS A 184 -0.69 -27.93 -13.64
N LYS A 185 0.06 -26.97 -14.18
CA LYS A 185 1.18 -27.21 -15.08
C LYS A 185 2.49 -27.53 -14.34
N TYR A 186 2.77 -26.82 -13.26
CA TYR A 186 4.07 -26.86 -12.58
C TYR A 186 4.05 -27.55 -11.23
N ARG A 187 2.87 -27.74 -10.62
CA ARG A 187 2.70 -28.45 -9.34
C ARG A 187 1.92 -29.76 -9.50
N HIS A 188 1.65 -30.19 -10.73
CA HIS A 188 0.91 -31.43 -11.01
C HIS A 188 -0.44 -31.52 -10.29
N GLY A 189 -1.07 -30.40 -10.01
CA GLY A 189 -2.34 -30.33 -9.28
C GLY A 189 -2.23 -30.43 -7.76
N ASP A 190 -1.01 -30.53 -7.20
CA ASP A 190 -0.81 -30.58 -5.73
C ASP A 190 -1.12 -29.23 -5.08
N LYS A 191 -2.33 -29.12 -4.55
CA LYS A 191 -2.80 -27.94 -3.82
C LYS A 191 -2.28 -27.90 -2.38
N SER A 192 -2.04 -29.05 -1.75
CA SER A 192 -1.68 -29.13 -0.33
C SER A 192 -0.32 -28.51 -0.04
N ALA A 193 0.67 -28.73 -0.91
CA ALA A 193 2.01 -28.18 -0.73
C ALA A 193 2.01 -26.64 -0.90
N ILE A 194 1.29 -26.11 -1.91
CA ILE A 194 1.26 -24.67 -2.14
C ILE A 194 0.49 -23.93 -1.04
N ILE A 195 -0.56 -24.51 -0.45
CA ILE A 195 -1.29 -23.92 0.66
C ILE A 195 -0.38 -23.73 1.88
N LYS A 196 0.50 -24.70 2.18
CA LYS A 196 1.47 -24.59 3.26
C LYS A 196 2.47 -23.45 3.00
N GLU A 197 2.95 -23.33 1.77
CA GLU A 197 3.84 -22.23 1.38
C GLU A 197 3.12 -20.87 1.49
N ILE A 198 1.87 -20.78 1.00
CA ILE A 198 1.02 -19.59 1.14
C ILE A 198 0.92 -19.18 2.61
N ARG A 199 0.61 -20.13 3.50
CA ARG A 199 0.51 -19.88 4.94
C ARG A 199 1.80 -19.27 5.50
N GLU A 200 2.94 -19.86 5.20
CA GLU A 200 4.23 -19.39 5.70
C GLU A 200 4.58 -17.99 5.20
N TYR A 201 4.35 -17.71 3.92
CA TYR A 201 4.57 -16.38 3.34
C TYR A 201 3.55 -15.35 3.85
N ALA A 202 2.30 -15.75 4.11
CA ALA A 202 1.28 -14.86 4.66
C ALA A 202 1.63 -14.40 6.08
N ILE A 203 2.18 -15.28 6.92
CA ILE A 203 2.68 -14.92 8.25
C ILE A 203 3.80 -13.88 8.13
N THR A 204 4.75 -14.11 7.22
CA THR A 204 5.86 -13.16 6.96
C THR A 204 5.32 -11.83 6.45
N PHE A 205 4.40 -11.85 5.50
CA PHE A 205 3.78 -10.65 4.93
C PHE A 205 3.10 -9.81 6.02
N ARG A 206 2.25 -10.45 6.83
CA ARG A 206 1.51 -9.76 7.92
C ARG A 206 2.46 -9.12 8.95
N SER A 207 3.60 -9.73 9.22
CA SER A 207 4.59 -9.19 10.17
C SER A 207 5.41 -8.03 9.62
N ALA A 208 5.65 -7.99 8.31
CA ALA A 208 6.59 -7.07 7.69
C ALA A 208 5.92 -5.93 6.89
N ILE A 209 4.80 -6.20 6.22
CA ILE A 209 4.16 -5.27 5.28
C ILE A 209 3.01 -4.56 5.97
N SER A 210 3.13 -3.25 6.18
CA SER A 210 2.14 -2.45 6.90
C SER A 210 2.23 -0.97 6.59
N GLU A 211 1.08 -0.27 6.57
CA GLU A 211 1.00 1.20 6.54
C GLU A 211 1.12 1.85 7.94
N LYS A 212 1.20 1.08 9.03
CA LYS A 212 1.37 1.62 10.39
C LYS A 212 2.51 2.63 10.48
N PRO A 213 3.71 2.38 9.91
CA PRO A 213 4.81 3.33 9.95
C PRO A 213 4.50 4.70 9.34
N LEU A 214 3.46 4.83 8.52
CA LEU A 214 3.04 6.11 7.95
C LEU A 214 2.38 7.03 8.99
N GLN A 215 1.89 6.48 10.09
CA GLN A 215 1.19 7.21 11.16
C GLN A 215 2.12 7.65 12.28
N GLU A 216 3.33 7.11 12.33
CA GLU A 216 4.32 7.30 13.42
C GLU A 216 5.60 7.93 12.89
N GLU A 217 6.45 8.45 13.80
CA GLU A 217 7.79 8.93 13.43
C GLU A 217 8.62 7.77 12.88
N LEU A 218 9.19 7.95 11.69
CA LEU A 218 10.10 6.95 11.12
C LEU A 218 11.43 6.91 11.87
N PRO A 219 11.99 5.71 12.09
CA PRO A 219 13.35 5.56 12.61
C PRO A 219 14.37 6.24 11.67
N ALA A 220 15.47 6.75 12.25
CA ALA A 220 16.59 7.23 11.45
C ALA A 220 17.34 6.08 10.77
N GLU A 221 17.40 4.93 11.45
CA GLU A 221 18.05 3.72 10.96
C GLU A 221 17.26 3.12 9.79
N ALA A 222 17.99 2.59 8.83
CA ALA A 222 17.38 1.85 7.72
C ALA A 222 16.69 0.58 8.24
N GLY A 223 15.56 0.25 7.64
CA GLY A 223 14.80 -0.93 8.00
C GLY A 223 13.43 -1.00 7.33
N ILE A 224 12.67 -2.01 7.67
CA ILE A 224 11.37 -2.31 7.04
C ILE A 224 10.36 -1.15 7.20
N SER A 225 10.39 -0.39 8.29
CA SER A 225 9.48 0.76 8.48
C SER A 225 9.69 1.86 7.43
N ARG A 226 10.95 2.15 7.09
CA ARG A 226 11.28 3.13 6.04
C ARG A 226 10.92 2.62 4.65
N ILE A 227 11.13 1.33 4.40
CA ILE A 227 10.72 0.67 3.15
C ILE A 227 9.19 0.66 3.01
N ASN A 228 8.45 0.39 4.08
CA ASN A 228 6.99 0.51 4.07
C ASN A 228 6.53 1.95 3.74
N ALA A 229 7.19 2.97 4.29
CA ALA A 229 6.89 4.35 3.93
C ALA A 229 7.14 4.62 2.42
N ILE A 230 8.22 4.10 1.85
CA ILE A 230 8.50 4.21 0.41
C ILE A 230 7.45 3.47 -0.43
N MET A 231 7.12 2.24 -0.04
CA MET A 231 6.12 1.44 -0.76
C MET A 231 4.75 2.12 -0.77
N PHE A 232 4.27 2.57 0.37
CA PHE A 232 2.89 3.03 0.53
C PHE A 232 2.73 4.55 0.43
N ALA A 233 3.62 5.36 1.02
CA ALA A 233 3.53 6.81 0.88
C ALA A 233 4.05 7.32 -0.48
N LEU A 234 5.00 6.63 -1.12
CA LEU A 234 5.57 7.03 -2.42
C LEU A 234 5.13 6.13 -3.60
N ASP A 235 4.07 5.34 -3.41
CA ASP A 235 3.44 4.51 -4.45
C ASP A 235 4.44 3.58 -5.19
N THR A 236 5.34 2.94 -4.43
CA THR A 236 6.35 2.01 -4.98
C THR A 236 6.03 0.56 -4.60
N VAL A 237 4.74 0.18 -4.66
CA VAL A 237 4.26 -1.16 -4.29
C VAL A 237 4.78 -2.30 -5.18
N THR A 238 5.36 -1.98 -6.33
CA THR A 238 6.11 -2.96 -7.14
C THR A 238 7.30 -3.58 -6.41
N LEU A 239 7.74 -2.97 -5.30
CA LEU A 239 8.80 -3.49 -4.44
C LEU A 239 8.32 -4.64 -3.54
N VAL A 240 7.02 -4.76 -3.26
CA VAL A 240 6.45 -5.71 -2.30
C VAL A 240 6.89 -7.16 -2.53
N PRO A 241 6.89 -7.72 -3.76
CA PRO A 241 7.37 -9.09 -3.98
C PRO A 241 8.82 -9.30 -3.52
N TYR A 242 9.70 -8.35 -3.82
CA TYR A 242 11.10 -8.48 -3.42
C TYR A 242 11.30 -8.29 -1.92
N VAL A 243 10.60 -7.37 -1.28
CA VAL A 243 10.63 -7.19 0.18
C VAL A 243 10.13 -8.45 0.88
N LEU A 244 9.02 -9.03 0.44
CA LEU A 244 8.50 -10.28 0.98
C LEU A 244 9.50 -11.45 0.79
N TYR A 245 10.16 -11.49 -0.37
CA TYR A 245 11.22 -12.46 -0.64
C TYR A 245 12.40 -12.31 0.34
N LEU A 246 12.85 -11.08 0.60
CA LEU A 246 13.93 -10.79 1.54
C LEU A 246 13.54 -11.16 2.99
N GLU A 247 12.37 -10.75 3.44
CA GLU A 247 11.88 -11.08 4.79
C GLU A 247 11.77 -12.58 5.03
N LYS A 248 11.42 -13.35 4.01
CA LYS A 248 11.33 -14.82 4.11
C LYS A 248 12.69 -15.52 4.04
N ASN A 249 13.63 -15.03 3.23
CA ASN A 249 14.82 -15.77 2.85
C ASN A 249 16.13 -15.23 3.46
N VAL A 250 16.13 -14.05 4.06
CA VAL A 250 17.30 -13.46 4.72
C VAL A 250 17.00 -13.34 6.22
N ALA A 251 17.49 -14.29 7.01
CA ALA A 251 17.21 -14.34 8.45
C ALA A 251 17.94 -13.23 9.23
N ASP A 252 19.14 -12.84 8.78
CA ASP A 252 19.94 -11.82 9.43
C ASP A 252 19.35 -10.42 9.22
N LEU A 253 18.94 -9.78 10.33
CA LEU A 253 18.36 -8.44 10.32
C LEU A 253 19.35 -7.37 9.84
N SER A 254 20.65 -7.51 10.17
CA SER A 254 21.66 -6.54 9.75
C SER A 254 21.81 -6.55 8.23
N VAL A 255 21.89 -7.74 7.64
CA VAL A 255 21.96 -7.90 6.17
C VAL A 255 20.71 -7.33 5.50
N ARG A 256 19.51 -7.62 6.04
CA ARG A 256 18.29 -7.02 5.50
C ARG A 256 18.30 -5.49 5.57
N ASN A 257 18.72 -4.93 6.71
CA ASN A 257 18.77 -3.48 6.90
C ASN A 257 19.79 -2.81 5.95
N GLU A 258 20.92 -3.44 5.67
CA GLU A 258 21.87 -2.96 4.66
C GLU A 258 21.27 -2.96 3.25
N MET A 259 20.52 -4.01 2.90
CA MET A 259 19.79 -4.07 1.64
C MET A 259 18.70 -2.99 1.57
N TYR A 260 17.97 -2.75 2.66
CA TYR A 260 16.96 -1.72 2.74
C TYR A 260 17.56 -0.31 2.65
N ALA A 261 18.71 -0.07 3.26
CA ALA A 261 19.44 1.18 3.09
C ALA A 261 19.81 1.43 1.62
N PHE A 262 20.31 0.40 0.94
CA PHE A 262 20.65 0.50 -0.48
C PHE A 262 19.42 0.71 -1.37
N LEU A 263 18.31 0.00 -1.10
CA LEU A 263 17.06 0.17 -1.83
C LEU A 263 16.48 1.57 -1.63
N GLU A 264 16.48 2.09 -0.39
CA GLU A 264 16.06 3.47 -0.12
C GLU A 264 16.92 4.46 -0.92
N THR A 265 18.25 4.32 -0.86
CA THR A 265 19.20 5.14 -1.63
C THR A 265 18.87 5.10 -3.13
N TYR A 266 18.74 3.91 -3.69
CA TYR A 266 18.44 3.73 -5.11
C TYR A 266 17.12 4.37 -5.53
N LEU A 267 16.07 4.11 -4.78
CA LEU A 267 14.74 4.61 -5.11
C LEU A 267 14.64 6.13 -4.96
N MET A 268 15.22 6.70 -3.90
CA MET A 268 15.14 8.13 -3.65
C MET A 268 15.97 8.95 -4.61
N ARG A 269 17.21 8.53 -4.92
CA ARG A 269 18.03 9.19 -5.95
C ARG A 269 17.32 9.20 -7.30
N ARG A 270 16.71 8.10 -7.70
CA ARG A 270 15.96 8.01 -8.96
C ARG A 270 14.68 8.85 -8.94
N LEU A 271 13.99 8.90 -7.80
CA LEU A 271 12.79 9.73 -7.65
C LEU A 271 13.12 11.22 -7.80
N VAL A 272 14.15 11.71 -7.10
CA VAL A 272 14.57 13.11 -7.15
C VAL A 272 15.04 13.52 -8.55
N THR A 273 15.80 12.65 -9.21
CA THR A 273 16.27 12.89 -10.59
C THR A 273 15.23 12.54 -11.67
N ARG A 274 13.99 12.20 -11.26
CA ARG A 274 12.87 11.89 -12.15
C ARG A 274 13.16 10.78 -13.17
N GLN A 275 13.92 9.77 -12.76
CA GLN A 275 14.18 8.62 -13.60
C GLN A 275 12.92 7.78 -13.79
N THR A 276 12.83 7.11 -14.94
CA THR A 276 11.68 6.25 -15.25
C THR A 276 11.56 5.05 -14.31
N THR A 277 10.33 4.71 -13.91
CA THR A 277 10.01 3.53 -13.09
C THR A 277 9.49 2.35 -13.92
N LYS A 278 9.46 2.48 -15.26
CA LYS A 278 8.86 1.46 -16.15
C LYS A 278 9.44 0.05 -15.97
N ASN A 279 10.72 -0.04 -15.60
CA ASN A 279 11.41 -1.31 -15.42
C ASN A 279 11.34 -1.88 -13.99
N TYR A 280 10.74 -1.18 -13.03
CA TYR A 280 10.70 -1.64 -11.64
C TYR A 280 10.00 -2.99 -11.48
N ASN A 281 8.93 -3.21 -12.23
CA ASN A 281 8.26 -4.50 -12.19
C ASN A 281 9.20 -5.64 -12.59
N HIS A 282 9.86 -5.54 -13.74
CA HIS A 282 10.84 -6.53 -14.18
C HIS A 282 12.03 -6.65 -13.20
N LEU A 283 12.54 -5.54 -12.68
CA LEU A 283 13.66 -5.56 -11.73
C LEU A 283 13.28 -6.28 -10.43
N PHE A 284 12.23 -5.82 -9.74
CA PHE A 284 11.89 -6.27 -8.39
C PHE A 284 11.07 -7.56 -8.35
N THR A 285 10.25 -7.85 -9.35
CA THR A 285 9.42 -9.06 -9.34
C THR A 285 10.03 -10.23 -10.08
N GLU A 286 11.02 -9.99 -10.92
CA GLU A 286 11.64 -11.03 -11.74
C GLU A 286 13.14 -11.12 -11.49
N ARG A 287 13.93 -10.14 -11.96
CA ARG A 287 15.39 -10.23 -12.02
C ARG A 287 16.05 -10.48 -10.67
N LEU A 288 15.70 -9.71 -9.63
CA LEU A 288 16.31 -9.84 -8.31
C LEU A 288 15.93 -11.15 -7.62
N ILE A 289 14.69 -11.59 -7.78
CA ILE A 289 14.21 -12.85 -7.18
C ILE A 289 14.78 -14.05 -7.92
N LEU A 290 14.73 -14.05 -9.25
CA LEU A 290 15.28 -15.12 -10.09
C LEU A 290 16.76 -15.36 -9.80
N ASN A 291 17.53 -14.28 -9.67
CA ASN A 291 18.97 -14.35 -9.37
C ASN A 291 19.28 -14.53 -7.87
N GLN A 292 18.26 -14.73 -7.04
CA GLN A 292 18.39 -14.94 -5.59
C GLN A 292 19.26 -13.88 -4.90
N VAL A 293 19.08 -12.60 -5.28
CA VAL A 293 19.83 -11.48 -4.71
C VAL A 293 19.43 -11.29 -3.25
N ARG A 294 20.38 -11.55 -2.32
CA ARG A 294 20.16 -11.59 -0.87
C ARG A 294 21.23 -10.86 -0.07
N THR A 295 22.15 -10.16 -0.74
CA THR A 295 23.17 -9.31 -0.13
C THR A 295 23.18 -7.94 -0.78
N LYS A 296 23.74 -6.95 -0.08
CA LYS A 296 23.90 -5.59 -0.61
C LYS A 296 24.82 -5.59 -1.85
N GLU A 297 25.87 -6.39 -1.84
CA GLU A 297 26.85 -6.51 -2.92
C GLU A 297 26.20 -7.05 -4.19
N ASP A 298 25.44 -8.14 -4.07
CA ASP A 298 24.70 -8.72 -5.20
C ASP A 298 23.64 -7.75 -5.74
N LEU A 299 22.97 -6.99 -4.85
CA LEU A 299 21.99 -5.98 -5.22
C LEU A 299 22.64 -4.81 -5.98
N ALA A 300 23.77 -4.33 -5.48
CA ALA A 300 24.55 -3.28 -6.15
C ALA A 300 25.01 -3.76 -7.53
N GLN A 301 25.55 -4.99 -7.62
CA GLN A 301 25.99 -5.57 -8.89
C GLN A 301 24.81 -5.73 -9.87
N ALA A 302 23.65 -6.19 -9.41
CA ALA A 302 22.46 -6.34 -10.25
C ALA A 302 21.94 -5.00 -10.82
N ILE A 303 22.14 -3.90 -10.08
CA ILE A 303 21.75 -2.55 -10.51
C ILE A 303 22.82 -1.91 -11.40
N LEU A 304 24.10 -2.16 -11.14
CA LEU A 304 25.23 -1.60 -11.89
C LEU A 304 25.54 -2.33 -13.21
N ASP A 305 24.93 -3.49 -13.44
CA ASP A 305 25.19 -4.29 -14.63
C ASP A 305 24.84 -3.54 -15.93
N LYS A 306 25.72 -3.65 -16.91
CA LYS A 306 25.87 -2.73 -18.07
C LYS A 306 24.67 -2.59 -19.01
N ASP A 307 23.74 -3.52 -19.02
CA ASP A 307 22.48 -3.41 -19.80
C ASP A 307 21.45 -2.46 -19.15
N ALA A 308 21.83 -1.78 -18.09
CA ALA A 308 20.98 -1.05 -17.18
C ALA A 308 21.04 0.47 -17.34
N SER A 309 21.23 1.02 -18.54
CA SER A 309 21.08 2.47 -18.72
C SER A 309 19.75 3.02 -18.18
N VAL A 310 18.70 2.19 -18.22
CA VAL A 310 17.37 2.50 -17.70
C VAL A 310 17.28 2.33 -16.16
N ASN A 311 18.11 1.47 -15.55
CA ASN A 311 18.05 1.14 -14.11
C ASN A 311 19.23 1.70 -13.31
N ARG A 312 20.08 2.50 -13.92
CA ARG A 312 21.30 3.02 -13.26
C ARG A 312 21.04 3.83 -11.99
N MET A 313 21.98 3.81 -11.08
CA MET A 313 22.04 4.71 -9.94
C MET A 313 22.43 6.13 -10.43
N PRO A 314 21.67 7.18 -10.10
CA PRO A 314 22.08 8.56 -10.37
C PRO A 314 23.32 8.96 -9.58
N THR A 315 24.17 9.79 -10.18
CA THR A 315 25.38 10.33 -9.53
C THR A 315 25.06 11.40 -8.49
N ASP A 316 26.06 11.79 -7.69
CA ASP A 316 25.90 12.86 -6.68
C ASP A 316 25.61 14.22 -7.33
N GLU A 317 26.25 14.50 -8.48
CA GLU A 317 26.04 15.72 -9.24
C GLU A 317 24.60 15.77 -9.79
N GLU A 318 24.10 14.67 -10.34
CA GLU A 318 22.72 14.60 -10.84
C GLU A 318 21.70 14.79 -9.72
N VAL A 319 21.95 14.22 -8.54
CA VAL A 319 21.08 14.41 -7.38
C VAL A 319 21.12 15.85 -6.91
N SER A 320 22.32 16.45 -6.78
CA SER A 320 22.47 17.86 -6.37
C SER A 320 21.74 18.80 -7.33
N GLU A 321 21.97 18.66 -8.62
CA GLU A 321 21.28 19.48 -9.64
C GLU A 321 19.75 19.29 -9.60
N ALA A 322 19.28 18.08 -9.29
CA ALA A 322 17.86 17.79 -9.22
C ALA A 322 17.15 18.54 -8.08
N PHE A 323 17.81 18.87 -6.98
CA PHE A 323 17.21 19.67 -5.90
C PHE A 323 16.92 21.10 -6.35
N HIS A 324 17.67 21.62 -7.33
CA HIS A 324 17.49 22.94 -7.91
C HIS A 324 16.50 22.98 -9.07
N THR A 325 16.31 21.86 -9.77
CA THR A 325 15.64 21.87 -11.07
C THR A 325 14.41 20.96 -11.16
N SER A 326 14.34 19.90 -10.34
CA SER A 326 13.26 18.92 -10.42
C SER A 326 11.95 19.45 -9.85
N VAL A 327 10.88 19.28 -10.63
CA VAL A 327 9.51 19.52 -10.21
C VAL A 327 8.86 18.18 -9.93
N LEU A 328 8.64 17.87 -8.66
CA LEU A 328 8.01 16.66 -8.19
C LEU A 328 6.52 16.90 -7.89
N THR A 329 5.72 15.84 -7.93
CA THR A 329 4.35 15.92 -7.41
C THR A 329 4.38 16.20 -5.90
N ASN A 330 3.31 16.79 -5.37
CA ASN A 330 3.25 17.13 -3.94
C ASN A 330 3.55 15.91 -3.04
N ARG A 331 3.04 14.74 -3.40
CA ARG A 331 3.25 13.49 -2.67
C ARG A 331 4.73 13.10 -2.64
N TYR A 332 5.40 13.15 -3.78
CA TYR A 332 6.81 12.77 -3.89
C TYR A 332 7.73 13.78 -3.20
N ALA A 333 7.48 15.08 -3.40
CA ALA A 333 8.25 16.12 -2.74
C ALA A 333 8.13 16.06 -1.21
N ALA A 334 6.90 15.88 -0.69
CA ALA A 334 6.68 15.71 0.75
C ALA A 334 7.39 14.47 1.29
N GLY A 335 7.34 13.34 0.56
CA GLY A 335 8.02 12.11 0.94
C GLY A 335 9.53 12.23 0.97
N VAL A 336 10.15 12.85 -0.05
CA VAL A 336 11.59 13.13 -0.09
C VAL A 336 12.01 13.97 1.12
N LEU A 337 11.32 15.10 1.36
CA LEU A 337 11.62 15.99 2.48
C LEU A 337 11.44 15.28 3.84
N TYR A 338 10.39 14.46 3.98
CA TYR A 338 10.15 13.73 5.20
C TYR A 338 11.21 12.66 5.48
N LEU A 339 11.64 11.91 4.45
CA LEU A 339 12.67 10.89 4.60
C LEU A 339 14.03 11.50 4.96
N ILE A 340 14.37 12.69 4.42
CA ILE A 340 15.54 13.46 4.82
C ILE A 340 15.38 13.91 6.28
N GLU A 341 14.29 14.60 6.60
CA GLU A 341 13.98 15.11 7.94
C GLU A 341 14.09 14.02 9.01
N SER A 342 13.42 12.87 8.80
CA SER A 342 13.39 11.77 9.76
C SER A 342 14.77 11.19 10.07
N LYS A 343 15.75 11.38 9.21
CA LYS A 343 17.11 10.86 9.37
C LYS A 343 18.08 11.87 9.96
N ILE A 344 17.99 13.15 9.54
CA ILE A 344 18.90 14.20 10.02
C ILE A 344 18.46 14.84 11.34
N ARG A 345 17.17 14.75 11.67
CA ARG A 345 16.58 15.39 12.85
C ARG A 345 17.35 15.07 14.12
N ASN A 346 17.81 16.09 14.79
CA ASN A 346 18.42 15.96 16.11
C ASN A 346 17.35 15.79 17.19
N ARG A 347 17.01 14.52 17.49
CA ARG A 347 15.96 14.16 18.46
C ARG A 347 16.22 14.68 19.88
N SER A 348 17.46 14.95 20.23
CA SER A 348 17.79 15.52 21.56
C SER A 348 17.56 17.03 21.66
N ARG A 349 17.49 17.72 20.52
CA ARG A 349 17.25 19.17 20.44
C ARG A 349 15.77 19.52 20.62
N TYR A 350 14.87 18.65 20.20
CA TYR A 350 13.43 18.93 20.15
C TYR A 350 12.66 18.17 21.22
N ALA A 351 11.79 18.88 21.94
CA ALA A 351 10.92 18.27 22.96
C ALA A 351 9.76 17.46 22.38
N THR A 352 9.45 17.64 21.10
CA THR A 352 8.35 16.97 20.39
C THR A 352 8.89 15.94 19.42
N GLN A 353 8.15 14.83 19.23
CA GLN A 353 8.42 13.86 18.19
C GLN A 353 7.98 14.37 16.81
N LEU A 354 8.63 13.88 15.76
CA LEU A 354 8.14 14.06 14.39
C LEU A 354 6.85 13.24 14.22
N LEU A 355 5.84 13.83 13.61
CA LEU A 355 4.63 13.08 13.29
C LEU A 355 4.89 12.09 12.16
N GLY A 356 4.02 11.11 11.96
CA GLY A 356 4.08 10.23 10.81
C GLY A 356 3.92 10.97 9.47
N ILE A 357 4.50 10.43 8.41
CA ILE A 357 4.51 11.04 7.07
C ILE A 357 3.09 11.40 6.57
N SER A 358 2.08 10.62 6.93
CA SER A 358 0.68 10.84 6.55
C SER A 358 0.05 12.10 7.18
N LYS A 359 0.68 12.66 8.23
CA LYS A 359 0.20 13.85 8.94
C LYS A 359 0.72 15.16 8.35
N TYR A 360 1.65 15.08 7.42
CA TYR A 360 2.23 16.23 6.76
C TYR A 360 1.62 16.49 5.40
N SER A 361 1.58 17.74 5.03
CA SER A 361 1.30 18.23 3.68
C SER A 361 2.46 19.06 3.16
N LEU A 362 2.55 19.20 1.85
CA LEU A 362 3.56 20.03 1.21
C LEU A 362 3.14 21.49 1.23
N GLU A 363 4.02 22.35 1.71
CA GLU A 363 3.90 23.80 1.69
C GLU A 363 4.90 24.40 0.69
N HIS A 364 4.46 25.43 -0.04
CA HIS A 364 5.31 26.29 -0.84
C HIS A 364 5.64 27.53 -0.03
N LEU A 365 6.88 27.67 0.47
CA LEU A 365 7.30 28.82 1.28
C LEU A 365 7.03 30.13 0.53
N MET A 366 7.46 30.28 -0.71
CA MET A 366 6.91 31.25 -1.65
C MET A 366 5.77 30.57 -2.43
N PRO A 367 4.52 31.04 -2.27
CA PRO A 367 3.36 30.35 -2.81
C PRO A 367 3.28 30.40 -4.34
N LYS A 368 2.63 29.41 -4.96
CA LYS A 368 2.37 29.42 -6.43
C LYS A 368 1.65 30.70 -6.89
N LYS A 369 0.77 31.25 -6.04
CA LYS A 369 0.04 32.51 -6.27
C LYS A 369 0.78 33.71 -5.68
N TRP A 370 2.11 33.72 -5.74
CA TRP A 370 2.96 34.74 -5.12
C TRP A 370 2.58 36.17 -5.52
N ARG A 371 2.10 36.38 -6.74
CA ARG A 371 1.71 37.70 -7.23
C ARG A 371 0.63 38.39 -6.37
N ASN A 372 -0.10 37.66 -5.53
CA ASN A 372 -1.13 38.21 -4.68
C ASN A 372 -0.55 39.04 -3.52
N ASN A 373 0.54 38.55 -2.90
CA ASN A 373 1.04 39.09 -1.63
C ASN A 373 2.57 39.28 -1.59
N TRP A 374 3.26 39.04 -2.71
CA TRP A 374 4.73 39.12 -2.80
C TRP A 374 5.14 40.13 -3.86
N ILE A 375 5.78 41.22 -3.42
CA ILE A 375 6.25 42.27 -4.33
C ILE A 375 7.46 41.73 -5.09
N PHE A 376 7.52 41.98 -6.38
CA PHE A 376 8.64 41.63 -7.23
C PHE A 376 8.82 42.64 -8.35
N GLU A 377 9.99 43.24 -8.39
CA GLU A 377 10.40 44.17 -9.45
C GLU A 377 11.38 43.43 -10.38
N GLY A 378 10.89 42.82 -11.42
CA GLY A 378 11.69 42.09 -12.40
C GLY A 378 11.03 42.05 -13.76
N ASP A 379 11.83 41.81 -14.77
CA ASP A 379 11.37 41.63 -16.14
C ASP A 379 10.70 40.23 -16.32
N ASN A 380 10.18 39.98 -17.51
CA ASN A 380 9.51 38.72 -17.82
C ASN A 380 10.43 37.49 -17.68
N VAL A 381 11.75 37.64 -17.84
CA VAL A 381 12.73 36.54 -17.74
C VAL A 381 12.89 36.16 -16.27
N LEU A 382 13.03 37.14 -15.39
CA LEU A 382 13.11 36.94 -13.94
C LEU A 382 11.80 36.40 -13.37
N VAL A 383 10.64 36.88 -13.86
CA VAL A 383 9.33 36.32 -13.51
C VAL A 383 9.23 34.83 -13.88
N ALA A 384 9.64 34.47 -15.10
CA ALA A 384 9.61 33.06 -15.55
C ALA A 384 10.62 32.19 -14.77
N LYS A 385 11.74 32.76 -14.33
CA LYS A 385 12.70 32.07 -13.45
C LYS A 385 12.06 31.79 -12.11
N ARG A 386 11.48 32.79 -11.43
CA ARG A 386 10.75 32.65 -10.16
C ARG A 386 9.64 31.59 -10.26
N ASP A 387 8.82 31.63 -11.30
CA ASP A 387 7.72 30.68 -11.52
C ASP A 387 8.20 29.21 -11.62
N ARG A 388 9.45 28.97 -12.03
CA ARG A 388 10.07 27.64 -12.02
C ARG A 388 10.68 27.29 -10.66
N GLU A 389 11.43 28.19 -10.05
CA GLU A 389 12.15 27.96 -8.80
C GLU A 389 11.22 27.70 -7.63
N ILE A 390 10.04 28.34 -7.58
CA ILE A 390 9.05 28.08 -6.53
C ILE A 390 8.49 26.64 -6.54
N LEU A 391 8.71 25.89 -7.61
CA LEU A 391 8.27 24.49 -7.72
C LEU A 391 9.36 23.48 -7.33
N THR A 392 10.59 23.94 -7.08
CA THR A 392 11.74 23.09 -6.75
C THR A 392 11.81 22.81 -5.25
N LEU A 393 12.57 21.78 -4.88
CA LEU A 393 12.66 21.31 -3.48
C LEU A 393 13.14 22.39 -2.52
N GLY A 394 13.98 23.32 -2.95
CA GLY A 394 14.45 24.45 -2.15
C GLY A 394 13.33 25.32 -1.59
N ASN A 395 12.22 25.46 -2.31
CA ASN A 395 11.05 26.23 -1.87
C ASN A 395 9.99 25.41 -1.13
N LEU A 396 10.15 24.09 -1.01
CA LEU A 396 9.12 23.20 -0.49
C LEU A 396 9.45 22.76 0.94
N ALA A 397 8.44 22.72 1.80
CA ALA A 397 8.56 22.27 3.19
C ALA A 397 7.42 21.31 3.56
N ILE A 398 7.65 20.45 4.53
CA ILE A 398 6.61 19.62 5.15
C ILE A 398 6.06 20.33 6.38
N ILE A 399 4.77 20.52 6.43
CA ILE A 399 4.06 21.07 7.59
C ILE A 399 2.73 20.35 7.76
N THR A 400 2.09 20.50 8.92
CA THR A 400 0.77 19.91 9.13
C THR A 400 -0.28 20.54 8.22
N GLN A 401 -1.31 19.78 7.84
CA GLN A 401 -2.39 20.28 6.99
C GLN A 401 -3.13 21.48 7.62
N ALA A 402 -3.29 21.49 8.93
CA ALA A 402 -3.93 22.60 9.65
C ALA A 402 -3.13 23.91 9.52
N LEU A 403 -1.79 23.83 9.70
CA LEU A 403 -0.92 24.98 9.52
C LEU A 403 -0.92 25.46 8.08
N ASN A 404 -0.81 24.55 7.11
CA ASN A 404 -0.85 24.87 5.68
C ASN A 404 -2.15 25.62 5.31
N ALA A 405 -3.29 25.14 5.79
CA ALA A 405 -4.59 25.80 5.57
C ALA A 405 -4.68 27.20 6.21
N SER A 406 -3.92 27.47 7.28
CA SER A 406 -3.93 28.77 7.98
C SER A 406 -3.07 29.82 7.30
N ILE A 407 -1.90 29.45 6.75
CA ILE A 407 -0.91 30.39 6.18
C ILE A 407 -1.09 30.63 4.67
N ARG A 408 -1.62 29.67 3.94
CA ARG A 408 -1.98 29.75 2.51
C ARG A 408 -0.95 30.50 1.64
N ASP A 409 -1.41 31.49 0.87
CA ASP A 409 -0.63 32.35 -0.03
C ASP A 409 -0.18 33.68 0.60
N ALA A 410 -0.14 33.75 1.94
CA ALA A 410 0.29 34.94 2.66
C ALA A 410 1.76 35.32 2.32
N ASP A 411 2.12 36.59 2.61
CA ASP A 411 3.50 37.04 2.57
C ASP A 411 4.40 36.32 3.58
N TRP A 412 5.72 36.49 3.44
CA TRP A 412 6.68 35.74 4.26
C TRP A 412 6.54 35.99 5.76
N GLU A 413 6.36 37.27 6.16
CA GLU A 413 6.25 37.63 7.57
C GLU A 413 4.97 37.02 8.20
N THR A 414 3.87 37.11 7.48
CA THR A 414 2.60 36.48 7.90
C THR A 414 2.74 34.96 7.97
N LYS A 415 3.44 34.33 7.04
CA LYS A 415 3.69 32.87 7.10
C LYS A 415 4.53 32.49 8.32
N LYS A 416 5.56 33.27 8.65
CA LYS A 416 6.42 32.99 9.82
C LYS A 416 5.69 33.15 11.13
N VAL A 417 5.07 34.30 11.34
CA VAL A 417 4.53 34.70 12.66
C VAL A 417 3.08 34.22 12.81
N GLY A 418 2.32 34.19 11.75
CA GLY A 418 0.88 33.90 11.76
C GLY A 418 0.05 35.15 11.67
N LYS A 419 -1.29 35.00 11.72
CA LYS A 419 -2.26 36.09 11.62
C LYS A 419 -3.18 36.11 12.84
N GLY A 420 -3.19 37.23 13.56
CA GLY A 420 -3.99 37.39 14.77
C GLY A 420 -3.55 36.38 15.85
N ASN A 421 -4.49 35.59 16.37
CA ASN A 421 -4.22 34.55 17.38
C ASN A 421 -3.70 33.23 16.79
N LEU A 422 -3.64 33.10 15.47
CA LEU A 422 -3.16 31.90 14.79
C LEU A 422 -1.63 32.01 14.59
N GLY A 423 -0.89 31.09 15.20
CA GLY A 423 0.57 31.05 15.01
C GLY A 423 0.96 30.59 13.61
N GLY A 424 2.14 31.00 13.17
CA GLY A 424 2.74 30.63 11.88
C GLY A 424 3.80 29.54 12.00
N LEU A 425 4.71 29.51 11.02
CA LEU A 425 5.78 28.52 10.90
C LEU A 425 6.69 28.52 12.13
N LYS A 426 7.05 29.68 12.69
CA LYS A 426 7.90 29.78 13.89
C LYS A 426 7.32 29.04 15.08
N LYS A 427 6.01 29.04 15.23
CA LYS A 427 5.35 28.36 16.36
C LYS A 427 5.17 26.86 16.14
N TYR A 428 4.88 26.42 14.92
CA TYR A 428 4.42 25.06 14.66
C TYR A 428 5.37 24.23 13.79
N ALA A 429 6.37 24.85 13.17
CA ALA A 429 7.33 24.18 12.31
C ALA A 429 8.80 24.41 12.71
N GLU A 430 9.06 25.08 13.85
CA GLU A 430 10.41 25.23 14.40
C GLU A 430 11.10 23.87 14.65
N GLY A 431 10.31 22.85 14.96
CA GLY A 431 10.80 21.49 15.15
C GLY A 431 11.08 20.72 13.84
N ILE A 432 11.03 21.35 12.67
CA ILE A 432 11.41 20.74 11.38
C ILE A 432 12.82 21.20 11.05
N GLU A 433 13.82 20.31 11.20
CA GLU A 433 15.25 20.61 11.02
C GLU A 433 15.54 21.17 9.65
N THR A 434 14.91 20.60 8.60
CA THR A 434 15.06 21.06 7.22
C THR A 434 14.49 22.45 6.93
N LEU A 435 13.84 23.08 7.92
CA LEU A 435 13.20 24.39 7.79
C LEU A 435 13.67 25.38 8.85
N SER A 436 14.00 24.93 10.07
CA SER A 436 14.15 25.77 11.26
C SER A 436 15.14 26.93 11.08
N GLU A 437 16.29 26.71 10.45
CA GLU A 437 17.31 27.74 10.26
C GLU A 437 16.85 28.90 9.36
N TYR A 438 15.88 28.65 8.50
CA TYR A 438 15.36 29.64 7.54
C TYR A 438 14.24 30.49 8.13
N LEU A 439 13.70 30.13 9.30
CA LEU A 439 12.58 30.86 9.90
C LEU A 439 13.00 32.21 10.49
N ASP A 440 14.28 32.46 10.68
CA ASP A 440 14.81 33.74 11.13
C ASP A 440 15.14 34.71 10.00
N GLU A 441 15.14 34.22 8.75
CA GLU A 441 15.40 35.06 7.60
C GLU A 441 14.34 36.17 7.44
N PRO A 442 14.76 37.45 7.24
CA PRO A 442 13.84 38.56 7.14
C PRO A 442 12.99 38.52 5.87
N VAL A 443 13.50 37.93 4.80
CA VAL A 443 12.85 37.80 3.49
C VAL A 443 13.01 36.37 2.99
N TRP A 444 12.12 35.95 2.13
CA TRP A 444 12.24 34.70 1.39
C TRP A 444 12.27 35.01 -0.09
N ASN A 445 13.35 34.65 -0.77
CA ASN A 445 13.60 34.99 -2.16
C ASN A 445 14.32 33.83 -2.90
N GLU A 446 14.64 34.03 -4.16
CA GLU A 446 15.30 33.05 -5.03
C GLU A 446 16.67 32.63 -4.51
N GLU A 447 17.42 33.56 -3.91
CA GLU A 447 18.73 33.24 -3.33
C GLU A 447 18.61 32.26 -2.16
N LEU A 448 17.61 32.45 -1.30
CA LEU A 448 17.34 31.55 -0.17
C LEU A 448 16.74 30.21 -0.64
N ILE A 449 15.93 30.22 -1.69
CA ILE A 449 15.47 28.98 -2.33
C ILE A 449 16.68 28.18 -2.82
N TYR A 450 17.62 28.83 -3.48
CA TYR A 450 18.84 28.20 -3.98
C TYR A 450 19.70 27.65 -2.83
N LYS A 451 20.03 28.47 -1.82
CA LYS A 451 20.80 28.04 -0.64
C LYS A 451 20.18 26.87 0.08
N ARG A 452 18.84 26.88 0.23
CA ARG A 452 18.14 25.77 0.85
C ARG A 452 18.13 24.52 -0.02
N ALA A 453 18.08 24.63 -1.34
CA ALA A 453 18.24 23.52 -2.25
C ALA A 453 19.62 22.85 -2.08
N ASP A 454 20.70 23.64 -1.97
CA ASP A 454 22.05 23.13 -1.66
C ASP A 454 22.10 22.39 -0.32
N TYR A 455 21.55 23.00 0.72
CA TYR A 455 21.47 22.38 2.05
C TYR A 455 20.73 21.04 2.02
N LEU A 456 19.58 20.99 1.37
CA LEU A 456 18.79 19.77 1.24
C LEU A 456 19.52 18.71 0.39
N ALA A 457 20.21 19.12 -0.69
CA ALA A 457 21.01 18.24 -1.53
C ALA A 457 22.16 17.59 -0.75
N GLN A 458 22.91 18.37 0.02
CA GLN A 458 24.01 17.88 0.87
C GLN A 458 23.50 16.84 1.90
N ASN A 459 22.39 17.16 2.55
CA ASN A 459 21.75 16.21 3.46
C ASN A 459 21.27 14.95 2.74
N ALA A 460 20.67 15.08 1.55
CA ALA A 460 20.23 13.95 0.75
C ALA A 460 21.39 13.03 0.37
N LEU A 461 22.54 13.57 -0.03
CA LEU A 461 23.74 12.76 -0.32
C LEU A 461 24.28 12.04 0.91
N THR A 462 24.16 12.64 2.09
CA THR A 462 24.52 11.99 3.36
C THR A 462 23.53 10.90 3.74
N VAL A 463 22.25 11.15 3.52
CA VAL A 463 21.15 10.20 3.83
C VAL A 463 21.13 9.03 2.86
N TRP A 464 21.43 9.27 1.59
CA TRP A 464 21.42 8.28 0.49
C TRP A 464 22.79 8.19 -0.21
N PRO A 465 23.85 7.70 0.49
CA PRO A 465 25.19 7.56 -0.07
C PRO A 465 25.24 6.45 -1.13
N VAL A 466 26.15 6.56 -2.09
CA VAL A 466 26.46 5.51 -3.11
C VAL A 466 27.58 4.62 -2.66
#